data_6f103ee3ed1f692642a823f2d4c27c99
#
_entry.id   6f103ee3ed1f692642a823f2d4c27c99
#
_cell.length_a   1.000
_cell.length_b   1.000
_cell.length_c   1.000
_cell.angle_alpha   90.00
_cell.angle_beta   90.00
_cell.angle_gamma   90.00
#
_symmetry.space_group_name_H-M   'P 1'
#
loop_
_entity.id
_entity.type
_entity.pdbx_description
1 polymer ?
#
loop_
_entity_poly.entity_id
_entity_poly.type
_entity_poly.pdbx_seq_one_letter_code
_entity_poly.pdbx_strand_id
1 'polypeptide(L)'
;FDPERRLRLVNRAGETLLGAAMDKLLGKTARELALETCLEANEDEPLTLNFPGASGRWGVRRSTFREQGLPHQLLVLTDLSRTLREEERRAWQRLVRVLGHEMNNSLAPIKSLAASLESLLRREPLPPDWRADASSGLSSIASRAESLGRFLQAYTRLTKLPPPQIQEVDLPGLLQRVADLEPRLKVELMPGPGTTIRADAAQLEQALINLVHNAVDAALETGGAVAIGWREKRDCVEIFVQDEGPGIMNPANLFVPFFTTKPDGSGIGLPLSRQIAEAHGGSLLLINRENGRGAEALLRLPR
;
A
#
# COMPACT_ATOMS: atom_id res chain seq x y z
N PHE A 1 35.56 11.68 -2.67
CA PHE A 1 36.05 11.49 -4.03
C PHE A 1 36.52 12.83 -4.60
N ASP A 2 37.62 12.81 -5.34
CA ASP A 2 38.11 13.96 -6.09
C ASP A 2 37.39 14.14 -7.45
N PRO A 3 37.75 15.18 -8.24
CA PRO A 3 37.12 15.41 -9.56
C PRO A 3 37.25 14.24 -10.54
N GLU A 4 38.33 13.45 -10.42
CA GLU A 4 38.58 12.25 -11.22
C GLU A 4 37.87 10.99 -10.67
N ARG A 5 36.95 11.19 -9.71
CA ARG A 5 36.19 10.13 -9.01
C ARG A 5 37.08 9.10 -8.30
N ARG A 6 38.27 9.54 -7.80
CA ARG A 6 39.18 8.71 -6.97
C ARG A 6 38.89 8.92 -5.50
N LEU A 7 38.93 7.85 -4.72
CA LEU A 7 38.70 7.89 -3.28
C LEU A 7 39.87 8.63 -2.59
N ARG A 8 39.54 9.69 -1.85
CA ARG A 8 40.53 10.50 -1.10
C ARG A 8 40.45 10.27 0.39
N LEU A 9 39.29 9.92 0.88
CA LEU A 9 39.07 9.66 2.30
C LEU A 9 37.96 8.63 2.46
N VAL A 10 38.13 7.72 3.42
CA VAL A 10 37.10 6.77 3.86
C VAL A 10 37.15 6.66 5.38
N ASN A 11 35.98 6.59 6.01
CA ASN A 11 35.90 6.35 7.44
C ASN A 11 35.97 4.83 7.76
N ARG A 12 36.11 4.49 9.04
CA ARG A 12 36.21 3.10 9.50
C ARG A 12 35.00 2.24 9.08
N ALA A 13 33.79 2.81 9.04
CA ALA A 13 32.61 2.10 8.57
C ALA A 13 32.71 1.77 7.07
N GLY A 14 33.23 2.70 6.26
CA GLY A 14 33.50 2.48 4.85
C GLY A 14 34.59 1.44 4.59
N GLU A 15 35.65 1.40 5.42
CA GLU A 15 36.68 0.33 5.35
C GLU A 15 36.05 -1.05 5.58
N THR A 16 35.20 -1.17 6.60
CA THR A 16 34.46 -2.41 6.91
C THR A 16 33.54 -2.80 5.75
N LEU A 17 32.82 -1.84 5.20
CA LEU A 17 31.89 -2.06 4.09
C LEU A 17 32.60 -2.52 2.82
N LEU A 18 33.72 -1.87 2.48
CA LEU A 18 34.54 -2.17 1.29
C LEU A 18 35.49 -3.34 1.50
N GLY A 19 35.60 -3.86 2.72
CA GLY A 19 36.38 -5.04 3.06
C GLY A 19 37.89 -4.83 2.96
N ALA A 20 38.39 -3.60 3.04
CA ALA A 20 39.80 -3.30 2.97
C ALA A 20 40.16 -2.05 3.79
N ALA A 21 41.40 -2.00 4.28
CA ALA A 21 41.93 -0.85 5.01
C ALA A 21 42.09 0.37 4.08
N MET A 22 42.04 1.57 4.66
CA MET A 22 42.10 2.85 3.96
C MET A 22 43.27 2.98 2.98
N ASP A 23 44.48 2.54 3.37
CA ASP A 23 45.69 2.58 2.56
C ASP A 23 45.55 1.81 1.23
N LYS A 24 44.75 0.73 1.21
CA LYS A 24 44.46 -0.08 0.01
C LYS A 24 43.30 0.46 -0.83
N LEU A 25 42.50 1.35 -0.27
CA LEU A 25 41.34 1.93 -0.92
C LEU A 25 41.63 3.30 -1.55
N LEU A 26 42.52 4.07 -0.96
CA LEU A 26 42.88 5.41 -1.44
C LEU A 26 43.39 5.39 -2.87
N GLY A 27 42.98 6.38 -3.67
CA GLY A 27 43.34 6.53 -5.08
C GLY A 27 42.60 5.62 -6.05
N LYS A 28 41.87 4.59 -5.56
CA LYS A 28 41.02 3.77 -6.44
C LYS A 28 39.83 4.58 -6.94
N THR A 29 39.40 4.28 -8.14
CA THR A 29 38.24 4.91 -8.75
C THR A 29 36.94 4.38 -8.15
N ALA A 30 35.86 5.15 -8.24
CA ALA A 30 34.52 4.71 -7.83
C ALA A 30 34.10 3.40 -8.52
N ARG A 31 34.51 3.20 -9.77
CA ARG A 31 34.24 1.99 -10.54
C ARG A 31 34.94 0.76 -9.98
N GLU A 32 36.23 0.89 -9.62
CA GLU A 32 37.00 -0.21 -8.98
C GLU A 32 36.45 -0.60 -7.61
N LEU A 33 35.76 0.33 -6.95
CA LEU A 33 35.13 0.13 -5.65
C LEU A 33 33.63 -0.25 -5.75
N ALA A 34 33.09 -0.45 -6.95
CA ALA A 34 31.65 -0.70 -7.20
C ALA A 34 30.71 0.39 -6.62
N LEU A 35 31.19 1.64 -6.54
CA LEU A 35 30.47 2.80 -6.03
C LEU A 35 29.97 3.75 -7.13
N GLU A 36 30.19 3.44 -8.40
CA GLU A 36 29.80 4.29 -9.53
C GLU A 36 28.29 4.51 -9.56
N THR A 37 27.50 3.43 -9.38
CA THR A 37 26.05 3.50 -9.28
C THR A 37 25.60 4.40 -8.12
N CYS A 38 26.32 4.41 -7.00
CA CYS A 38 26.00 5.28 -5.86
C CYS A 38 26.26 6.77 -6.16
N LEU A 39 27.22 7.08 -7.04
CA LEU A 39 27.52 8.44 -7.45
C LEU A 39 26.54 8.98 -8.51
N GLU A 40 25.76 8.11 -9.15
CA GLU A 40 24.83 8.46 -10.24
C GLU A 40 23.35 8.27 -9.87
N ALA A 41 23.06 7.48 -8.84
CA ALA A 41 21.72 7.15 -8.40
C ALA A 41 20.90 8.36 -7.93
N ASN A 42 19.59 8.22 -7.97
CA ASN A 42 18.68 9.19 -7.36
C ASN A 42 18.73 9.06 -5.82
N GLU A 43 18.80 10.17 -5.09
CA GLU A 43 18.96 10.18 -3.62
C GLU A 43 17.73 9.70 -2.87
N ASP A 44 16.57 9.71 -3.50
CA ASP A 44 15.29 9.36 -2.86
C ASP A 44 14.99 7.85 -2.91
N GLU A 45 15.77 7.06 -3.67
CA GLU A 45 15.51 5.64 -3.84
C GLU A 45 16.59 4.77 -3.17
N PRO A 46 16.19 3.85 -2.26
CA PRO A 46 17.13 2.90 -1.67
C PRO A 46 17.69 1.93 -2.73
N LEU A 47 19.01 1.81 -2.79
CA LEU A 47 19.67 0.87 -3.68
C LEU A 47 19.92 -0.47 -3.01
N THR A 48 19.69 -1.57 -3.74
CA THR A 48 20.13 -2.90 -3.32
C THR A 48 21.54 -3.11 -3.81
N LEU A 49 22.51 -3.12 -2.90
CA LEU A 49 23.94 -3.20 -3.22
C LEU A 49 24.60 -4.32 -2.42
N ASN A 50 25.57 -4.97 -3.06
CA ASN A 50 26.38 -6.02 -2.46
C ASN A 50 27.84 -5.52 -2.37
N PHE A 51 28.29 -5.26 -1.16
CA PHE A 51 29.66 -4.93 -0.85
C PHE A 51 30.37 -6.12 -0.22
N PRO A 52 31.71 -6.19 -0.26
CA PRO A 52 32.48 -7.27 0.37
C PRO A 52 32.18 -7.43 1.86
N GLY A 53 31.91 -6.34 2.58
CA GLY A 53 31.64 -6.35 4.02
C GLY A 53 30.17 -6.44 4.41
N ALA A 54 29.22 -6.15 3.50
CA ALA A 54 27.78 -6.19 3.78
C ALA A 54 26.94 -6.14 2.51
N SER A 55 25.84 -6.90 2.51
CA SER A 55 24.81 -6.87 1.46
C SER A 55 23.50 -6.36 2.04
N GLY A 56 22.76 -5.52 1.30
CA GLY A 56 21.49 -5.01 1.78
C GLY A 56 20.95 -3.84 0.98
N ARG A 57 19.95 -3.15 1.58
CA ARG A 57 19.37 -1.92 1.03
C ARG A 57 20.05 -0.71 1.65
N TRP A 58 20.56 0.17 0.80
CA TRP A 58 21.35 1.32 1.18
C TRP A 58 20.68 2.61 0.74
N GLY A 59 20.52 3.54 1.68
CA GLY A 59 20.22 4.93 1.36
C GLY A 59 21.50 5.64 0.93
N VAL A 60 21.42 6.38 -0.18
CA VAL A 60 22.56 7.11 -0.75
C VAL A 60 22.29 8.60 -0.61
N ARG A 61 23.25 9.34 -0.06
CA ARG A 61 23.23 10.81 -0.08
C ARG A 61 24.57 11.33 -0.61
N ARG A 62 24.50 12.39 -1.39
CA ARG A 62 25.67 13.04 -1.99
C ARG A 62 25.71 14.50 -1.59
N SER A 63 26.92 15.00 -1.39
CA SER A 63 27.16 16.42 -1.18
C SER A 63 28.45 16.81 -1.89
N THR A 64 28.48 18.01 -2.41
CA THR A 64 29.68 18.55 -3.06
C THR A 64 30.30 19.63 -2.18
N PHE A 65 31.58 19.55 -1.95
CA PHE A 65 32.35 20.57 -1.23
C PHE A 65 33.60 20.93 -2.01
N ARG A 66 34.28 22.00 -1.64
CA ARG A 66 35.56 22.40 -2.27
C ARG A 66 36.71 22.26 -1.30
N GLU A 67 37.77 21.56 -1.75
CA GLU A 67 39.01 21.46 -1.05
C GLU A 67 40.11 22.04 -1.95
N GLN A 68 40.86 23.02 -1.46
CA GLN A 68 41.87 23.76 -2.23
C GLN A 68 41.36 24.29 -3.59
N GLY A 69 40.07 24.72 -3.65
CA GLY A 69 39.43 25.25 -4.85
C GLY A 69 38.88 24.18 -5.81
N LEU A 70 39.21 22.91 -5.65
CA LEU A 70 38.71 21.81 -6.47
C LEU A 70 37.44 21.21 -5.91
N PRO A 71 36.42 20.84 -6.75
CA PRO A 71 35.18 20.21 -6.31
C PRO A 71 35.44 18.75 -5.89
N HIS A 72 35.00 18.41 -4.69
CA HIS A 72 35.01 17.03 -4.17
C HIS A 72 33.61 16.57 -3.91
N GLN A 73 33.35 15.25 -4.02
CA GLN A 73 32.09 14.64 -3.72
C GLN A 73 32.15 13.83 -2.41
N LEU A 74 31.27 14.13 -1.49
CA LEU A 74 31.02 13.32 -0.30
C LEU A 74 29.88 12.36 -0.61
N LEU A 75 30.13 11.07 -0.45
CA LEU A 75 29.14 9.99 -0.55
C LEU A 75 28.85 9.45 0.84
N VAL A 76 27.59 9.48 1.25
CA VAL A 76 27.13 8.91 2.52
C VAL A 76 26.24 7.72 2.20
N LEU A 77 26.62 6.54 2.69
CA LEU A 77 25.85 5.31 2.59
C LEU A 77 25.24 4.96 3.97
N THR A 78 23.94 4.80 4.02
CA THR A 78 23.22 4.43 5.23
C THR A 78 22.60 3.04 5.06
N ASP A 79 22.92 2.10 5.95
CA ASP A 79 22.29 0.77 5.94
C ASP A 79 20.82 0.89 6.41
N LEU A 80 19.91 0.69 5.49
CA LEU A 80 18.46 0.69 5.74
C LEU A 80 17.90 -0.71 6.05
N SER A 81 18.71 -1.75 5.88
CA SER A 81 18.25 -3.14 5.98
C SER A 81 17.71 -3.48 7.38
N ARG A 82 18.30 -2.93 8.43
CA ARG A 82 17.85 -3.14 9.80
C ARG A 82 16.53 -2.43 10.08
N THR A 83 16.45 -1.16 9.74
CA THR A 83 15.26 -0.33 9.94
C THR A 83 14.07 -0.88 9.17
N LEU A 84 14.26 -1.26 7.91
CA LEU A 84 13.22 -1.88 7.09
C LEU A 84 12.75 -3.20 7.69
N ARG A 85 13.66 -4.08 8.10
CA ARG A 85 13.28 -5.35 8.77
C ARG A 85 12.53 -5.13 10.08
N GLU A 86 12.89 -4.12 10.86
CA GLU A 86 12.16 -3.78 12.09
C GLU A 86 10.76 -3.23 11.80
N GLU A 87 10.61 -2.40 10.77
CA GLU A 87 9.30 -1.90 10.32
C GLU A 87 8.42 -3.01 9.73
N GLU A 88 8.98 -3.88 8.88
CA GLU A 88 8.30 -5.07 8.37
C GLU A 88 7.83 -5.97 9.52
N ARG A 89 8.69 -6.22 10.50
CA ARG A 89 8.34 -7.04 11.69
C ARG A 89 7.22 -6.39 12.50
N ARG A 90 7.25 -5.07 12.69
CA ARG A 90 6.18 -4.34 13.41
C ARG A 90 4.87 -4.39 12.64
N ALA A 91 4.92 -4.23 11.32
CA ALA A 91 3.75 -4.35 10.46
C ALA A 91 3.18 -5.76 10.52
N TRP A 92 4.03 -6.78 10.43
CA TRP A 92 3.65 -8.20 10.56
C TRP A 92 3.03 -8.51 11.92
N GLN A 93 3.60 -8.03 13.02
CA GLN A 93 3.05 -8.21 14.36
C GLN A 93 1.67 -7.55 14.52
N ARG A 94 1.46 -6.37 13.91
CA ARG A 94 0.14 -5.73 13.89
C ARG A 94 -0.88 -6.56 13.13
N LEU A 95 -0.51 -7.07 11.96
CA LEU A 95 -1.38 -7.94 11.14
C LEU A 95 -1.77 -9.22 11.90
N VAL A 96 -0.83 -9.92 12.52
CA VAL A 96 -1.09 -11.14 13.31
C VAL A 96 -2.02 -10.83 14.50
N ARG A 97 -1.81 -9.69 15.17
CA ARG A 97 -2.68 -9.29 16.29
C ARG A 97 -4.11 -9.04 15.82
N VAL A 98 -4.30 -8.28 14.72
CA VAL A 98 -5.65 -8.02 14.17
C VAL A 98 -6.31 -9.32 13.73
N LEU A 99 -5.58 -10.19 13.03
CA LEU A 99 -6.06 -11.51 12.64
C LEU A 99 -6.56 -12.32 13.85
N GLY A 100 -5.75 -12.38 14.92
CA GLY A 100 -6.13 -13.07 16.14
C GLY A 100 -7.39 -12.49 16.81
N HIS A 101 -7.52 -11.16 16.85
CA HIS A 101 -8.72 -10.51 17.38
C HIS A 101 -9.96 -10.80 16.55
N GLU A 102 -9.90 -10.64 15.24
CA GLU A 102 -11.07 -10.86 14.35
C GLU A 102 -11.49 -12.33 14.32
N MET A 103 -10.53 -13.27 14.32
CA MET A 103 -10.84 -14.69 14.45
C MET A 103 -11.54 -15.00 15.79
N ASN A 104 -11.01 -14.49 16.90
CA ASN A 104 -11.61 -14.73 18.23
C ASN A 104 -13.01 -14.07 18.34
N ASN A 105 -13.18 -12.84 17.82
CA ASN A 105 -14.46 -12.14 17.79
C ASN A 105 -15.53 -12.86 16.98
N SER A 106 -15.14 -13.64 15.98
CA SER A 106 -16.06 -14.44 15.17
C SER A 106 -16.28 -15.84 15.73
N LEU A 107 -15.23 -16.54 16.16
CA LEU A 107 -15.29 -17.92 16.62
C LEU A 107 -15.92 -18.07 18.02
N ALA A 108 -15.65 -17.15 18.95
CA ALA A 108 -16.21 -17.25 20.30
C ALA A 108 -17.75 -17.20 20.34
N PRO A 109 -18.43 -16.26 19.63
CA PRO A 109 -19.90 -16.28 19.53
C PRO A 109 -20.44 -17.52 18.83
N ILE A 110 -19.79 -18.00 17.76
CA ILE A 110 -20.17 -19.24 17.08
C ILE A 110 -20.17 -20.41 18.06
N LYS A 111 -19.07 -20.58 18.82
CA LYS A 111 -18.96 -21.63 19.84
C LYS A 111 -20.04 -21.50 20.92
N SER A 112 -20.28 -20.29 21.43
CA SER A 112 -21.29 -20.03 22.45
C SER A 112 -22.71 -20.33 21.95
N LEU A 113 -23.06 -19.90 20.75
CA LEU A 113 -24.37 -20.18 20.13
C LEU A 113 -24.57 -21.67 19.88
N ALA A 114 -23.56 -22.37 19.39
CA ALA A 114 -23.61 -23.82 19.19
C ALA A 114 -23.85 -24.58 20.52
N ALA A 115 -23.15 -24.18 21.59
CA ALA A 115 -23.37 -24.77 22.91
C ALA A 115 -24.77 -24.47 23.46
N SER A 116 -25.31 -23.26 23.25
CA SER A 116 -26.64 -22.87 23.63
C SER A 116 -27.72 -23.69 22.88
N LEU A 117 -27.51 -23.89 21.58
CA LEU A 117 -28.39 -24.72 20.75
C LEU A 117 -28.37 -26.20 21.18
N GLU A 118 -27.17 -26.72 21.47
CA GLU A 118 -27.05 -28.09 22.02
C GLU A 118 -27.78 -28.23 23.36
N SER A 119 -27.65 -27.27 24.28
CA SER A 119 -28.35 -27.25 25.54
C SER A 119 -29.89 -27.15 25.35
N LEU A 120 -30.33 -26.33 24.38
CA LEU A 120 -31.75 -26.21 24.04
C LEU A 120 -32.34 -27.54 23.58
N LEU A 121 -31.65 -28.24 22.67
CA LEU A 121 -32.09 -29.52 22.11
C LEU A 121 -32.07 -30.68 23.10
N ARG A 122 -31.33 -30.58 24.22
CA ARG A 122 -31.25 -31.59 25.30
C ARG A 122 -32.42 -31.41 26.33
N ARG A 123 -33.22 -30.34 26.25
CA ARG A 123 -34.30 -30.12 27.20
C ARG A 123 -35.48 -31.04 26.90
N GLU A 124 -36.06 -31.64 27.95
CA GLU A 124 -37.27 -32.44 27.88
C GLU A 124 -38.27 -31.93 28.94
N PRO A 125 -39.45 -31.46 28.53
CA PRO A 125 -39.89 -31.22 27.16
C PRO A 125 -39.21 -30.02 26.51
N LEU A 126 -39.14 -30.01 25.17
CA LEU A 126 -38.65 -28.85 24.41
C LEU A 126 -39.58 -27.64 24.64
N PRO A 127 -39.01 -26.41 24.80
CA PRO A 127 -39.78 -25.17 24.91
C PRO A 127 -40.69 -24.97 23.66
N PRO A 128 -41.84 -24.29 23.79
CA PRO A 128 -42.74 -24.08 22.64
C PRO A 128 -42.10 -23.41 21.42
N ASP A 129 -41.18 -22.52 21.69
CA ASP A 129 -40.51 -21.63 20.69
C ASP A 129 -39.13 -22.15 20.22
N TRP A 130 -38.74 -23.38 20.61
CA TRP A 130 -37.43 -23.95 20.33
C TRP A 130 -37.00 -23.89 18.85
N ARG A 131 -37.97 -23.97 17.93
CA ARG A 131 -37.68 -23.90 16.48
C ARG A 131 -37.26 -22.49 16.05
N ALA A 132 -37.92 -21.46 16.59
CA ALA A 132 -37.60 -20.07 16.31
C ALA A 132 -36.21 -19.73 16.88
N ASP A 133 -35.95 -20.13 18.13
CA ASP A 133 -34.66 -19.95 18.78
C ASP A 133 -33.53 -20.69 18.04
N ALA A 134 -33.76 -21.94 17.65
CA ALA A 134 -32.79 -22.73 16.88
C ALA A 134 -32.51 -22.09 15.50
N SER A 135 -33.56 -21.65 14.79
CA SER A 135 -33.40 -20.99 13.50
C SER A 135 -32.60 -19.67 13.62
N SER A 136 -32.92 -18.85 14.60
CA SER A 136 -32.21 -17.60 14.88
C SER A 136 -30.73 -17.84 15.23
N GLY A 137 -30.46 -18.83 16.10
CA GLY A 137 -29.11 -19.20 16.48
C GLY A 137 -28.28 -19.71 15.30
N LEU A 138 -28.84 -20.58 14.46
CA LEU A 138 -28.21 -21.09 13.24
C LEU A 138 -27.94 -19.98 12.22
N SER A 139 -28.92 -19.08 12.01
CA SER A 139 -28.73 -17.92 11.13
C SER A 139 -27.60 -17.01 11.60
N SER A 140 -27.50 -16.76 12.92
CA SER A 140 -26.42 -15.98 13.52
C SER A 140 -25.05 -16.66 13.33
N ILE A 141 -24.97 -17.99 13.47
CA ILE A 141 -23.76 -18.77 13.21
C ILE A 141 -23.36 -18.64 11.73
N ALA A 142 -24.29 -18.83 10.81
CA ALA A 142 -24.04 -18.73 9.37
C ALA A 142 -23.51 -17.34 8.99
N SER A 143 -24.13 -16.26 9.45
CA SER A 143 -23.70 -14.88 9.21
C SER A 143 -22.29 -14.60 9.74
N ARG A 144 -21.95 -15.13 10.94
CA ARG A 144 -20.60 -15.00 11.51
C ARG A 144 -19.56 -15.78 10.72
N ALA A 145 -19.88 -17.00 10.26
CA ALA A 145 -18.99 -17.79 9.43
C ALA A 145 -18.74 -17.13 8.07
N GLU A 146 -19.76 -16.55 7.44
CA GLU A 146 -19.61 -15.79 6.20
C GLU A 146 -18.72 -14.55 6.38
N SER A 147 -18.91 -13.81 7.46
CA SER A 147 -18.08 -12.64 7.79
C SER A 147 -16.62 -13.02 7.98
N LEU A 148 -16.35 -14.13 8.68
CA LEU A 148 -14.99 -14.66 8.82
C LEU A 148 -14.39 -15.10 7.48
N GLY A 149 -15.20 -15.73 6.61
CA GLY A 149 -14.80 -16.12 5.26
C GLY A 149 -14.41 -14.92 4.41
N ARG A 150 -15.20 -13.84 4.41
CA ARG A 150 -14.87 -12.58 3.73
C ARG A 150 -13.58 -11.97 4.25
N PHE A 151 -13.39 -11.96 5.57
CA PHE A 151 -12.16 -11.46 6.19
C PHE A 151 -10.92 -12.24 5.74
N LEU A 152 -10.97 -13.59 5.76
CA LEU A 152 -9.86 -14.44 5.32
C LEU A 152 -9.54 -14.29 3.83
N GLN A 153 -10.55 -14.16 2.97
CA GLN A 153 -10.35 -13.88 1.55
C GLN A 153 -9.65 -12.54 1.33
N ALA A 154 -10.09 -11.52 2.04
CA ALA A 154 -9.53 -10.19 1.98
C ALA A 154 -8.07 -10.17 2.48
N TYR A 155 -7.77 -10.90 3.58
CA TYR A 155 -6.40 -11.12 4.07
C TYR A 155 -5.51 -11.79 3.02
N THR A 156 -6.03 -12.84 2.38
CA THR A 156 -5.28 -13.57 1.33
C THR A 156 -4.97 -12.68 0.13
N ARG A 157 -5.89 -11.82 -0.29
CA ARG A 157 -5.65 -10.86 -1.37
C ARG A 157 -4.55 -9.86 -1.02
N LEU A 158 -4.51 -9.37 0.21
CA LEU A 158 -3.49 -8.43 0.67
C LEU A 158 -2.10 -9.08 0.74
N THR A 159 -2.01 -10.36 1.16
CA THR A 159 -0.72 -11.05 1.38
C THR A 159 -0.18 -11.76 0.15
N LYS A 160 -1.02 -11.99 -0.87
CA LYS A 160 -0.69 -12.77 -2.08
C LYS A 160 -0.96 -12.00 -3.37
N LEU A 161 -0.70 -10.69 -3.38
CA LEU A 161 -0.78 -9.95 -4.64
C LEU A 161 0.30 -10.50 -5.58
N PRO A 162 -0.07 -11.10 -6.74
CA PRO A 162 0.92 -11.59 -7.70
C PRO A 162 1.67 -10.42 -8.34
N PRO A 163 2.89 -10.64 -8.85
CA PRO A 163 3.57 -9.63 -9.64
C PRO A 163 2.69 -9.18 -10.82
N PRO A 164 2.65 -7.85 -11.12
CA PRO A 164 1.79 -7.33 -12.16
C PRO A 164 2.20 -7.83 -13.55
N GLN A 165 1.22 -8.22 -14.36
CA GLN A 165 1.39 -8.56 -15.78
C GLN A 165 1.24 -7.29 -16.61
N ILE A 166 2.37 -6.60 -16.82
CA ILE A 166 2.39 -5.29 -17.49
C ILE A 166 2.06 -5.43 -18.97
N GLN A 167 1.00 -4.74 -19.41
CA GLN A 167 0.54 -4.64 -20.79
C GLN A 167 0.11 -3.21 -21.13
N GLU A 168 -0.15 -2.94 -22.40
CA GLU A 168 -0.75 -1.66 -22.80
C GLU A 168 -2.24 -1.63 -22.43
N VAL A 169 -2.66 -0.59 -21.72
CA VAL A 169 -4.01 -0.40 -21.22
C VAL A 169 -4.57 0.94 -21.72
N ASP A 170 -5.69 0.88 -22.42
CA ASP A 170 -6.50 2.07 -22.74
C ASP A 170 -7.11 2.63 -21.45
N LEU A 171 -6.54 3.73 -20.95
CA LEU A 171 -6.94 4.31 -19.67
C LEU A 171 -8.35 4.89 -19.71
N PRO A 172 -8.77 5.68 -20.71
CA PRO A 172 -10.15 6.16 -20.83
C PRO A 172 -11.19 5.03 -20.76
N GLY A 173 -10.98 3.98 -21.55
CA GLY A 173 -11.88 2.83 -21.57
C GLY A 173 -11.93 2.08 -20.25
N LEU A 174 -10.80 1.97 -19.53
CA LEU A 174 -10.77 1.37 -18.20
C LEU A 174 -11.56 2.21 -17.19
N LEU A 175 -11.35 3.53 -17.15
CA LEU A 175 -12.05 4.43 -16.22
C LEU A 175 -13.55 4.47 -16.47
N GLN A 176 -13.97 4.45 -17.74
CA GLN A 176 -15.38 4.36 -18.09
C GLN A 176 -16.02 3.08 -17.55
N ARG A 177 -15.39 1.92 -17.75
CA ARG A 177 -15.88 0.65 -17.20
C ARG A 177 -16.00 0.69 -15.67
N VAL A 178 -14.98 1.24 -15.00
CA VAL A 178 -15.02 1.37 -13.52
C VAL A 178 -16.15 2.28 -13.06
N ALA A 179 -16.38 3.41 -13.75
CA ALA A 179 -17.48 4.31 -13.44
C ALA A 179 -18.84 3.64 -13.64
N ASP A 180 -18.99 2.84 -14.70
CA ASP A 180 -20.25 2.15 -15.04
C ASP A 180 -20.55 0.96 -14.10
N LEU A 181 -19.54 0.42 -13.42
CA LEU A 181 -19.70 -0.68 -12.45
C LEU A 181 -20.31 -0.24 -11.11
N GLU A 182 -20.38 1.05 -10.82
CA GLU A 182 -20.96 1.57 -9.56
C GLU A 182 -22.46 1.89 -9.72
N PRO A 183 -23.36 1.07 -9.15
CA PRO A 183 -24.80 1.24 -9.36
C PRO A 183 -25.46 2.22 -8.37
N ARG A 184 -24.81 2.53 -7.24
CA ARG A 184 -25.43 3.29 -6.12
C ARG A 184 -25.43 4.80 -6.35
N LEU A 185 -24.43 5.29 -7.08
CA LEU A 185 -24.26 6.71 -7.40
C LEU A 185 -23.62 6.84 -8.78
N LYS A 186 -24.14 7.74 -9.62
CA LYS A 186 -23.52 8.03 -10.91
C LYS A 186 -22.16 8.68 -10.69
N VAL A 187 -21.10 8.02 -11.17
CA VAL A 187 -19.74 8.53 -11.16
C VAL A 187 -19.49 9.32 -12.44
N GLU A 188 -19.09 10.57 -12.32
CA GLU A 188 -18.80 11.43 -13.45
C GLU A 188 -17.38 11.16 -13.98
N LEU A 189 -17.28 10.76 -15.26
CA LEU A 189 -15.99 10.66 -15.93
C LEU A 189 -15.57 12.03 -16.47
N MET A 190 -14.49 12.57 -15.90
CA MET A 190 -13.92 13.84 -16.37
C MET A 190 -13.21 13.65 -17.71
N PRO A 191 -13.44 14.52 -18.71
CA PRO A 191 -12.79 14.40 -20.00
C PRO A 191 -11.28 14.60 -19.88
N GLY A 192 -10.52 13.79 -20.61
CA GLY A 192 -9.06 13.84 -20.66
C GLY A 192 -8.51 13.41 -22.02
N PRO A 193 -7.19 13.47 -22.21
CA PRO A 193 -6.55 13.02 -23.44
C PRO A 193 -6.70 11.52 -23.65
N GLY A 194 -6.63 11.05 -24.90
CA GLY A 194 -6.49 9.62 -25.19
C GLY A 194 -5.13 9.13 -24.68
N THR A 195 -5.12 8.32 -23.61
CA THR A 195 -3.89 7.94 -22.91
C THR A 195 -3.81 6.43 -22.81
N THR A 196 -2.71 5.86 -23.28
CA THR A 196 -2.34 4.45 -23.06
C THR A 196 -1.24 4.39 -22.01
N ILE A 197 -1.36 3.50 -21.05
CA ILE A 197 -0.38 3.28 -19.99
C ILE A 197 0.08 1.82 -19.95
N ARG A 198 1.25 1.57 -19.37
CA ARG A 198 1.76 0.22 -19.15
C ARG A 198 1.41 -0.23 -17.73
N ALA A 199 0.43 -1.15 -17.61
CA ALA A 199 -0.06 -1.63 -16.33
C ALA A 199 -0.64 -3.05 -16.43
N ASP A 200 -0.89 -3.69 -15.29
CA ASP A 200 -1.79 -4.84 -15.20
C ASP A 200 -3.24 -4.32 -15.12
N ALA A 201 -4.00 -4.55 -16.19
CA ALA A 201 -5.36 -4.03 -16.30
C ALA A 201 -6.28 -4.52 -15.16
N ALA A 202 -6.17 -5.80 -14.76
CA ALA A 202 -7.02 -6.38 -13.73
C ALA A 202 -6.69 -5.83 -12.33
N GLN A 203 -5.40 -5.71 -12.01
CA GLN A 203 -4.98 -5.11 -10.74
C GLN A 203 -5.35 -3.63 -10.67
N LEU A 204 -5.14 -2.88 -11.76
CA LEU A 204 -5.48 -1.46 -11.80
C LEU A 204 -6.99 -1.24 -11.69
N GLU A 205 -7.80 -2.03 -12.40
CA GLU A 205 -9.26 -2.02 -12.28
C GLU A 205 -9.71 -2.28 -10.84
N GLN A 206 -9.14 -3.28 -10.17
CA GLN A 206 -9.41 -3.58 -8.77
C GLN A 206 -9.07 -2.41 -7.84
N ALA A 207 -7.92 -1.75 -8.05
CA ALA A 207 -7.55 -0.58 -7.26
C ALA A 207 -8.55 0.57 -7.46
N LEU A 208 -8.93 0.86 -8.70
CA LEU A 208 -9.86 1.93 -9.05
C LEU A 208 -11.28 1.66 -8.53
N ILE A 209 -11.77 0.42 -8.62
CA ILE A 209 -13.05 0.03 -8.02
C ILE A 209 -13.04 0.29 -6.51
N ASN A 210 -11.98 -0.08 -5.80
CA ASN A 210 -11.87 0.19 -4.37
C ASN A 210 -11.90 1.70 -4.06
N LEU A 211 -11.21 2.52 -4.87
CA LEU A 211 -11.19 3.97 -4.68
C LEU A 211 -12.56 4.60 -4.96
N VAL A 212 -13.22 4.18 -6.04
CA VAL A 212 -14.57 4.65 -6.41
C VAL A 212 -15.60 4.25 -5.35
N HIS A 213 -15.59 2.99 -4.88
CA HIS A 213 -16.48 2.54 -3.80
C HIS A 213 -16.29 3.37 -2.52
N ASN A 214 -15.05 3.69 -2.16
CA ASN A 214 -14.78 4.53 -0.98
C ASN A 214 -15.30 5.96 -1.16
N ALA A 215 -15.13 6.54 -2.34
CA ALA A 215 -15.61 7.86 -2.69
C ALA A 215 -17.15 7.92 -2.69
N VAL A 216 -17.80 6.91 -3.27
CA VAL A 216 -19.27 6.82 -3.29
C VAL A 216 -19.84 6.66 -1.87
N ASP A 217 -19.24 5.81 -1.03
CA ASP A 217 -19.67 5.69 0.35
C ASP A 217 -19.62 7.04 1.09
N ALA A 218 -18.52 7.80 0.90
CA ALA A 218 -18.37 9.11 1.51
C ALA A 218 -19.37 10.13 0.95
N ALA A 219 -19.56 10.16 -0.37
CA ALA A 219 -20.52 11.06 -1.03
C ALA A 219 -21.97 10.80 -0.63
N LEU A 220 -22.35 9.54 -0.43
CA LEU A 220 -23.71 9.18 0.02
C LEU A 220 -24.05 9.71 1.42
N GLU A 221 -23.05 9.89 2.30
CA GLU A 221 -23.26 10.48 3.63
C GLU A 221 -23.67 11.96 3.55
N THR A 222 -23.28 12.66 2.50
CA THR A 222 -23.50 14.11 2.34
C THR A 222 -24.49 14.46 1.23
N GLY A 223 -24.90 13.46 0.43
CA GLY A 223 -25.64 13.67 -0.81
C GLY A 223 -24.80 14.35 -1.90
N GLY A 224 -23.48 14.19 -1.84
CA GLY A 224 -22.53 14.78 -2.77
C GLY A 224 -22.32 13.96 -4.06
N ALA A 225 -21.45 14.46 -4.94
CA ALA A 225 -21.08 13.83 -6.20
C ALA A 225 -19.71 13.12 -6.10
N VAL A 226 -19.46 12.24 -7.09
CA VAL A 226 -18.17 11.57 -7.30
C VAL A 226 -17.72 11.75 -8.73
N ALA A 227 -16.46 12.12 -8.92
CA ALA A 227 -15.82 12.24 -10.23
C ALA A 227 -14.54 11.40 -10.29
N ILE A 228 -14.29 10.80 -11.46
CA ILE A 228 -13.06 10.10 -11.78
C ILE A 228 -12.44 10.70 -13.05
N GLY A 229 -11.11 10.77 -13.11
CA GLY A 229 -10.43 11.29 -14.30
C GLY A 229 -8.92 11.07 -14.21
N TRP A 230 -8.19 11.62 -15.17
CA TRP A 230 -6.73 11.53 -15.21
C TRP A 230 -6.09 12.79 -15.77
N ARG A 231 -4.81 12.96 -15.47
CA ARG A 231 -3.96 14.05 -15.96
C ARG A 231 -2.61 13.48 -16.37
N GLU A 232 -2.14 13.86 -17.54
CA GLU A 232 -0.77 13.55 -17.94
C GLU A 232 0.20 14.56 -17.34
N LYS A 233 1.26 14.05 -16.75
CA LYS A 233 2.43 14.79 -16.31
C LYS A 233 3.64 14.36 -17.16
N ARG A 234 4.77 15.07 -17.00
CA ARG A 234 5.97 14.80 -17.79
C ARG A 234 6.45 13.35 -17.64
N ASP A 235 6.47 12.83 -16.43
CA ASP A 235 7.09 11.54 -16.09
C ASP A 235 6.07 10.50 -15.56
N CYS A 236 4.80 10.88 -15.40
CA CYS A 236 3.76 10.00 -14.86
C CYS A 236 2.37 10.35 -15.38
N VAL A 237 1.44 9.42 -15.18
CA VAL A 237 0.01 9.67 -15.30
C VAL A 237 -0.59 9.70 -13.89
N GLU A 238 -1.36 10.74 -13.56
CA GLU A 238 -2.12 10.89 -12.33
C GLU A 238 -3.58 10.57 -12.61
N ILE A 239 -4.10 9.49 -12.01
CA ILE A 239 -5.51 9.14 -12.00
C ILE A 239 -6.08 9.67 -10.69
N PHE A 240 -7.19 10.38 -10.72
CA PHE A 240 -7.83 10.92 -9.53
C PHE A 240 -9.26 10.43 -9.39
N VAL A 241 -9.68 10.19 -8.14
CA VAL A 241 -11.07 9.98 -7.74
C VAL A 241 -11.40 11.01 -6.69
N GLN A 242 -12.38 11.86 -6.97
CA GLN A 242 -12.82 12.95 -6.09
C GLN A 242 -14.22 12.68 -5.58
N ASP A 243 -14.44 12.92 -4.29
CA ASP A 243 -15.76 12.89 -3.66
C ASP A 243 -16.11 14.25 -3.02
N GLU A 244 -17.39 14.42 -2.73
CA GLU A 244 -17.93 15.55 -1.98
C GLU A 244 -18.46 15.09 -0.60
N GLY A 245 -17.82 14.07 -0.03
CA GLY A 245 -18.09 13.53 1.28
C GLY A 245 -17.62 14.42 2.45
N PRO A 246 -17.57 13.87 3.67
CA PRO A 246 -17.14 14.61 4.85
C PRO A 246 -15.63 14.93 4.89
N GLY A 247 -14.85 14.31 3.98
CA GLY A 247 -13.41 14.41 3.96
C GLY A 247 -12.72 13.46 4.95
N ILE A 248 -11.39 13.61 5.08
CA ILE A 248 -10.53 12.76 5.88
C ILE A 248 -10.27 13.41 7.24
N MET A 249 -10.80 12.81 8.30
CA MET A 249 -10.57 13.30 9.67
C MET A 249 -9.24 12.83 10.27
N ASN A 250 -8.82 11.59 9.97
CA ASN A 250 -7.60 10.99 10.53
C ASN A 250 -6.73 10.35 9.45
N PRO A 251 -5.77 11.07 8.87
CA PRO A 251 -4.91 10.57 7.80
C PRO A 251 -3.98 9.42 8.23
N ALA A 252 -3.62 9.33 9.51
CA ALA A 252 -2.61 8.40 10.00
C ALA A 252 -3.00 6.91 9.84
N ASN A 253 -4.30 6.61 9.81
CA ASN A 253 -4.81 5.24 9.79
C ASN A 253 -5.36 4.79 8.42
N LEU A 254 -5.36 5.66 7.41
CA LEU A 254 -5.99 5.39 6.11
C LEU A 254 -5.50 4.12 5.42
N PHE A 255 -4.21 3.84 5.52
CA PHE A 255 -3.58 2.69 4.87
C PHE A 255 -3.22 1.57 5.85
N VAL A 256 -3.73 1.64 7.09
CA VAL A 256 -3.56 0.55 8.06
C VAL A 256 -4.52 -0.58 7.69
N PRO A 257 -4.03 -1.78 7.36
CA PRO A 257 -4.90 -2.90 7.02
C PRO A 257 -5.91 -3.21 8.13
N PHE A 258 -7.15 -3.53 7.74
CA PHE A 258 -8.28 -3.84 8.62
C PHE A 258 -8.79 -2.66 9.48
N PHE A 259 -8.22 -1.50 9.34
CA PHE A 259 -8.76 -0.31 9.95
C PHE A 259 -9.91 0.23 9.09
N THR A 260 -11.10 0.31 9.67
CA THR A 260 -12.30 0.85 9.01
C THR A 260 -13.20 1.53 10.02
N THR A 261 -13.84 2.59 9.60
CA THR A 261 -14.92 3.26 10.33
C THR A 261 -16.31 2.80 9.88
N LYS A 262 -16.37 1.97 8.81
CA LYS A 262 -17.63 1.49 8.21
C LYS A 262 -18.03 0.16 8.84
N PRO A 263 -19.32 -0.05 9.20
CA PRO A 263 -19.79 -1.30 9.83
C PRO A 263 -19.50 -2.57 9.01
N ASP A 264 -19.66 -2.49 7.69
CA ASP A 264 -19.45 -3.61 6.76
C ASP A 264 -18.12 -3.52 6.00
N GLY A 265 -17.25 -2.59 6.36
CA GLY A 265 -15.99 -2.36 5.70
C GLY A 265 -14.92 -3.40 6.10
N SER A 266 -14.22 -3.99 5.14
CA SER A 266 -13.10 -4.91 5.41
C SER A 266 -11.82 -4.20 5.88
N GLY A 267 -11.70 -2.88 5.67
CA GLY A 267 -10.49 -2.11 5.94
C GLY A 267 -9.29 -2.48 5.06
N ILE A 268 -9.52 -3.12 3.91
CA ILE A 268 -8.45 -3.65 3.03
C ILE A 268 -8.36 -2.89 1.71
N GLY A 269 -9.43 -2.25 1.27
CA GLY A 269 -9.49 -1.61 -0.04
C GLY A 269 -8.34 -0.62 -0.27
N LEU A 270 -8.15 0.35 0.63
CA LEU A 270 -7.07 1.35 0.51
C LEU A 270 -5.66 0.75 0.62
N PRO A 271 -5.36 -0.12 1.61
CA PRO A 271 -4.08 -0.83 1.66
C PRO A 271 -3.76 -1.62 0.39
N LEU A 272 -4.75 -2.34 -0.17
CA LEU A 272 -4.58 -3.09 -1.41
C LEU A 272 -4.35 -2.18 -2.62
N SER A 273 -5.11 -1.09 -2.75
CA SER A 273 -4.92 -0.12 -3.83
C SER A 273 -3.54 0.54 -3.77
N ARG A 274 -3.03 0.83 -2.57
CA ARG A 274 -1.65 1.32 -2.38
C ARG A 274 -0.61 0.29 -2.79
N GLN A 275 -0.78 -0.97 -2.39
CA GLN A 275 0.13 -2.06 -2.75
C GLN A 275 0.16 -2.30 -4.27
N ILE A 276 -1.00 -2.21 -4.94
CA ILE A 276 -1.10 -2.26 -6.39
C ILE A 276 -0.33 -1.10 -7.03
N ALA A 277 -0.52 0.13 -6.54
CA ALA A 277 0.21 1.30 -7.03
C ALA A 277 1.74 1.11 -6.91
N GLU A 278 2.20 0.68 -5.73
CA GLU A 278 3.63 0.43 -5.46
C GLU A 278 4.19 -0.71 -6.32
N ALA A 279 3.42 -1.78 -6.56
CA ALA A 279 3.82 -2.88 -7.46
C ALA A 279 3.99 -2.43 -8.93
N HIS A 280 3.32 -1.35 -9.33
CA HIS A 280 3.46 -0.71 -10.65
C HIS A 280 4.53 0.40 -10.67
N GLY A 281 5.36 0.53 -9.61
CA GLY A 281 6.35 1.60 -9.49
C GLY A 281 5.75 2.99 -9.25
N GLY A 282 4.50 3.04 -8.84
CA GLY A 282 3.74 4.26 -8.59
C GLY A 282 3.49 4.55 -7.10
N SER A 283 2.52 5.41 -6.83
CA SER A 283 2.10 5.77 -5.47
C SER A 283 0.63 6.10 -5.39
N LEU A 284 0.04 5.95 -4.20
CA LEU A 284 -1.34 6.34 -3.89
C LEU A 284 -1.34 7.33 -2.73
N LEU A 285 -1.97 8.48 -2.93
CA LEU A 285 -2.19 9.52 -1.92
C LEU A 285 -3.70 9.72 -1.73
N LEU A 286 -4.09 10.03 -0.49
CA LEU A 286 -5.43 10.49 -0.16
C LEU A 286 -5.30 11.83 0.57
N ILE A 287 -5.95 12.87 0.04
CA ILE A 287 -5.88 14.23 0.58
C ILE A 287 -7.29 14.84 0.64
N ASN A 288 -7.50 15.79 1.56
CA ASN A 288 -8.70 16.62 1.52
C ASN A 288 -8.61 17.59 0.34
N ARG A 289 -9.73 17.85 -0.33
CA ARG A 289 -9.79 18.80 -1.44
C ARG A 289 -9.57 20.24 -0.95
N GLU A 290 -8.69 20.97 -1.62
CA GLU A 290 -8.38 22.37 -1.26
C GLU A 290 -9.56 23.32 -1.54
N ASN A 291 -10.33 23.05 -2.59
CA ASN A 291 -11.39 23.94 -3.09
C ASN A 291 -12.79 23.34 -2.92
N GLY A 292 -13.08 22.74 -1.77
CA GLY A 292 -14.41 22.16 -1.56
C GLY A 292 -14.51 21.20 -0.39
N ARG A 293 -15.66 20.53 -0.31
CA ARG A 293 -15.89 19.40 0.59
C ARG A 293 -15.30 18.12 -0.02
N GLY A 294 -14.94 17.18 0.84
CA GLY A 294 -14.59 15.82 0.45
C GLY A 294 -13.10 15.56 0.31
N ALA A 295 -12.78 14.43 -0.29
CA ALA A 295 -11.43 13.96 -0.49
C ALA A 295 -11.09 13.72 -1.97
N GLU A 296 -9.80 13.64 -2.25
CA GLU A 296 -9.24 13.23 -3.53
C GLU A 296 -8.26 12.08 -3.30
N ALA A 297 -8.52 10.94 -3.95
CA ALA A 297 -7.56 9.86 -4.08
C ALA A 297 -6.75 10.09 -5.36
N LEU A 298 -5.43 10.13 -5.23
CA LEU A 298 -4.50 10.40 -6.32
C LEU A 298 -3.57 9.22 -6.53
N LEU A 299 -3.82 8.45 -7.60
CA LEU A 299 -3.02 7.31 -8.03
C LEU A 299 -2.03 7.79 -9.10
N ARG A 300 -0.74 7.73 -8.82
CA ARG A 300 0.34 8.06 -9.74
C ARG A 300 0.97 6.80 -10.28
N LEU A 301 1.11 6.71 -11.59
CA LEU A 301 1.78 5.60 -12.26
C LEU A 301 2.87 6.16 -13.19
N PRO A 302 4.05 5.52 -13.28
CA PRO A 302 5.07 5.88 -14.26
C PRO A 302 4.50 5.70 -15.69
N ARG A 303 5.06 6.44 -16.63
CA ARG A 303 4.63 6.42 -18.03
C ARG A 303 5.29 5.28 -18.81
#